data_d357a5593e958610843d35e6f68442c7
#
_entry.id   d357a5593e958610843d35e6f68442c7
#
_cell.length_a   1.000
_cell.length_b   1.000
_cell.length_c   1.000
_cell.angle_alpha   90.00
_cell.angle_beta   90.00
_cell.angle_gamma   90.00
#
_symmetry.space_group_name_H-M   'P 1'
#
loop_
_entity.id
_entity.type
_entity.pdbx_description
1 polymer ?
#
loop_
_entity_poly.entity_id
_entity_poly.type
_entity_poly.pdbx_seq_one_letter_code
_entity_poly.pdbx_strand_id
1 'polypeptide(L)'
;FRGYYAFIKNPRINSKGFDTSAIMGFTNSLIDVIRREQPDYLAVCFDKGGSQSRTEMYTEYKANRDETPEAIKLAIPYIQNILSAMHIPIIIKEGYEADDIIGTLAKKAEKEGFKIYMVTPDKDFAQLVSENIFIYRPARMGNGVEIWGISEVQEKFQVKNPTQVIDYLGMMGDSVDNIPGLPGVGDKTAKKFIAEYGSMENLLANTSNLKGKLKEKIEANKEMGILSKELAKILLDVPVEFNAKEFELDKPDMNQVKIIFEELEFRRMLQSFEKVFNPALIEKKESNLEVKNQTSKEGHQFDLFNIPGGGSTDSFLEKNNLSNTPHFYQLVDDSNGIDLLIEKLLNQSAVSFDIQTINNDALNTTITGISFAWSPGKGYYLIFPEDKENVIDILMKLKLFFENTNIQKIGHNLKYYIKILGALNISIKGPL
;
A
#
# COMPACT_ATOMS: atom_id res chain seq x y z
N PHE A 1 -13.09 0.70 4.79
CA PHE A 1 -12.57 -0.28 5.77
C PHE A 1 -11.04 -0.24 5.86
N ARG A 2 -10.29 -0.55 4.79
CA ARG A 2 -8.82 -0.61 4.83
C ARG A 2 -8.18 0.71 5.34
N GLY A 3 -8.66 1.86 4.90
CA GLY A 3 -8.21 3.17 5.37
C GLY A 3 -8.42 3.34 6.88
N TYR A 4 -9.57 2.95 7.39
CA TYR A 4 -9.89 2.98 8.81
C TYR A 4 -8.96 2.08 9.64
N TYR A 5 -8.85 0.81 9.26
CA TYR A 5 -8.03 -0.16 9.99
C TYR A 5 -6.52 0.15 9.95
N ALA A 6 -6.05 0.90 8.96
CA ALA A 6 -4.67 1.38 8.94
C ALA A 6 -4.36 2.35 10.09
N PHE A 7 -5.36 3.06 10.59
CA PHE A 7 -5.24 4.04 11.68
C PHE A 7 -5.83 3.58 13.01
N ILE A 8 -6.34 2.36 13.13
CA ILE A 8 -7.05 1.88 14.32
C ILE A 8 -6.25 2.02 15.62
N LYS A 9 -4.91 1.89 15.56
CA LYS A 9 -4.01 2.07 16.72
C LYS A 9 -3.67 3.53 17.02
N ASN A 10 -3.90 4.44 16.08
CA ASN A 10 -3.62 5.85 16.22
C ASN A 10 -4.62 6.65 15.34
N PRO A 11 -5.88 6.73 15.78
CA PRO A 11 -6.95 7.36 15.01
C PRO A 11 -6.67 8.84 14.77
N ARG A 12 -7.11 9.32 13.63
CA ARG A 12 -6.98 10.73 13.20
C ARG A 12 -8.24 11.48 13.59
N ILE A 13 -8.23 12.06 14.77
CA ILE A 13 -9.35 12.82 15.33
C ILE A 13 -9.08 14.30 15.09
N ASN A 14 -10.05 15.03 14.50
CA ASN A 14 -9.95 16.47 14.29
C ASN A 14 -10.27 17.23 15.59
N SER A 15 -10.13 18.56 15.58
CA SER A 15 -10.38 19.41 16.75
C SER A 15 -11.80 19.35 17.30
N LYS A 16 -12.77 18.90 16.47
CA LYS A 16 -14.18 18.69 16.84
C LYS A 16 -14.47 17.31 17.45
N GLY A 17 -13.45 16.46 17.63
CA GLY A 17 -13.60 15.10 18.14
C GLY A 17 -14.08 14.07 17.11
N PHE A 18 -14.11 14.43 15.82
CA PHE A 18 -14.54 13.54 14.75
C PHE A 18 -13.36 12.69 14.22
N ASP A 19 -13.58 11.35 14.14
CA ASP A 19 -12.59 10.43 13.58
C ASP A 19 -12.56 10.51 12.05
N THR A 20 -11.52 11.12 11.51
CA THR A 20 -11.30 11.30 10.07
C THR A 20 -10.46 10.19 9.43
N SER A 21 -10.08 9.15 10.18
CA SER A 21 -9.16 8.09 9.74
C SER A 21 -9.58 7.41 8.45
N ALA A 22 -10.85 7.03 8.35
CA ALA A 22 -11.39 6.35 7.18
C ALA A 22 -11.36 7.26 5.94
N ILE A 23 -11.76 8.53 6.11
CA ILE A 23 -11.78 9.53 5.04
C ILE A 23 -10.36 9.79 4.56
N MET A 24 -9.43 10.04 5.51
CA MET A 24 -8.02 10.28 5.21
C MET A 24 -7.38 9.11 4.45
N GLY A 25 -7.60 7.89 4.93
CA GLY A 25 -7.04 6.68 4.32
C GLY A 25 -7.57 6.43 2.92
N PHE A 26 -8.88 6.61 2.70
CA PHE A 26 -9.50 6.50 1.39
C PHE A 26 -8.97 7.57 0.42
N THR A 27 -9.03 8.84 0.82
CA THR A 27 -8.65 9.98 -0.02
C THR A 27 -7.17 9.95 -0.40
N ASN A 28 -6.28 9.59 0.54
CA ASN A 28 -4.86 9.40 0.23
C ASN A 28 -4.64 8.29 -0.81
N SER A 29 -5.34 7.17 -0.68
CA SER A 29 -5.23 6.06 -1.64
C SER A 29 -5.73 6.47 -3.01
N LEU A 30 -6.83 7.22 -3.07
CA LEU A 30 -7.41 7.72 -4.32
C LEU A 30 -6.44 8.69 -5.03
N ILE A 31 -5.93 9.69 -4.30
CA ILE A 31 -4.96 10.67 -4.84
C ILE A 31 -3.69 9.94 -5.32
N ASP A 32 -3.21 8.95 -4.57
CA ASP A 32 -2.00 8.19 -4.95
C ASP A 32 -2.22 7.39 -6.24
N VAL A 33 -3.38 6.76 -6.41
CA VAL A 33 -3.74 6.06 -7.66
C VAL A 33 -3.81 7.04 -8.83
N ILE A 34 -4.52 8.15 -8.69
CA ILE A 34 -4.64 9.17 -9.76
C ILE A 34 -3.26 9.71 -10.14
N ARG A 35 -2.43 10.03 -9.15
CA ARG A 35 -1.08 10.56 -9.39
C ARG A 35 -0.16 9.57 -10.09
N ARG A 36 -0.23 8.27 -9.75
CA ARG A 36 0.67 7.24 -10.28
C ARG A 36 0.26 6.74 -11.65
N GLU A 37 -1.02 6.47 -11.78
CA GLU A 37 -1.54 5.79 -12.97
C GLU A 37 -2.10 6.76 -14.01
N GLN A 38 -2.44 7.99 -13.61
CA GLN A 38 -3.02 9.03 -14.47
C GLN A 38 -4.14 8.46 -15.36
N PRO A 39 -5.18 7.87 -14.74
CA PRO A 39 -6.23 7.21 -15.50
C PRO A 39 -7.05 8.21 -16.29
N ASP A 40 -7.44 7.85 -17.51
CA ASP A 40 -8.37 8.65 -18.33
C ASP A 40 -9.80 8.56 -17.78
N TYR A 41 -10.13 7.43 -17.16
CA TYR A 41 -11.48 7.10 -16.66
C TYR A 41 -11.39 6.57 -15.25
N LEU A 42 -12.32 6.97 -14.38
CA LEU A 42 -12.36 6.52 -12.99
C LEU A 42 -13.80 6.49 -12.48
N ALA A 43 -14.15 5.41 -11.79
CA ALA A 43 -15.41 5.29 -11.04
C ALA A 43 -15.16 4.64 -9.69
N VAL A 44 -16.01 4.92 -8.71
CA VAL A 44 -15.95 4.31 -7.37
C VAL A 44 -17.26 3.59 -7.09
N CYS A 45 -17.17 2.30 -6.77
CA CYS A 45 -18.31 1.46 -6.46
C CYS A 45 -18.45 1.30 -4.94
N PHE A 46 -19.68 1.39 -4.44
CA PHE A 46 -20.00 1.20 -3.03
C PHE A 46 -21.02 0.07 -2.85
N ASP A 47 -20.86 -0.66 -1.74
CA ASP A 47 -21.87 -1.60 -1.26
C ASP A 47 -23.09 -0.85 -0.67
N LYS A 48 -24.27 -1.35 -0.96
CA LYS A 48 -25.51 -0.93 -0.32
C LYS A 48 -26.36 -2.14 0.04
N GLY A 49 -26.19 -2.65 1.26
CA GLY A 49 -27.06 -3.70 1.81
C GLY A 49 -26.67 -5.13 1.50
N GLY A 50 -25.49 -5.39 0.90
CA GLY A 50 -25.01 -6.74 0.58
C GLY A 50 -25.70 -7.37 -0.65
N SER A 51 -25.45 -8.66 -0.89
CA SER A 51 -26.01 -9.42 -2.01
C SER A 51 -27.30 -10.11 -1.61
N GLN A 52 -28.43 -9.68 -2.18
CA GLN A 52 -29.71 -10.32 -1.95
C GLN A 52 -29.70 -11.78 -2.44
N SER A 53 -29.21 -12.02 -3.63
CA SER A 53 -29.19 -13.37 -4.24
C SER A 53 -28.35 -14.37 -3.43
N ARG A 54 -27.17 -13.96 -2.92
CA ARG A 54 -26.33 -14.84 -2.08
C ARG A 54 -26.96 -15.11 -0.73
N THR A 55 -27.62 -14.12 -0.12
CA THR A 55 -28.33 -14.28 1.16
C THR A 55 -29.57 -15.20 1.01
N GLU A 56 -30.29 -15.10 -0.11
CA GLU A 56 -31.39 -16.02 -0.43
C GLU A 56 -30.89 -17.46 -0.71
N MET A 57 -29.73 -17.60 -1.35
CA MET A 57 -29.10 -18.88 -1.65
C MET A 57 -28.53 -19.55 -0.39
N TYR A 58 -27.96 -18.74 0.51
CA TYR A 58 -27.35 -19.21 1.75
C TYR A 58 -27.47 -18.16 2.86
N THR A 59 -28.38 -18.38 3.79
CA THR A 59 -28.72 -17.42 4.87
C THR A 59 -27.57 -17.08 5.80
N GLU A 60 -26.60 -18.00 5.92
CA GLU A 60 -25.38 -17.80 6.72
C GLU A 60 -24.30 -16.99 6.01
N TYR A 61 -24.51 -16.60 4.73
CA TYR A 61 -23.55 -15.80 3.99
C TYR A 61 -23.26 -14.48 4.69
N LYS A 62 -22.00 -14.26 5.03
CA LYS A 62 -21.53 -13.06 5.78
C LYS A 62 -22.18 -12.85 7.16
N ALA A 63 -22.92 -13.84 7.70
CA ALA A 63 -23.60 -13.71 8.98
C ALA A 63 -22.64 -13.56 10.18
N ASN A 64 -21.39 -13.96 10.01
CA ASN A 64 -20.32 -13.84 11.01
C ASN A 64 -19.59 -12.48 10.99
N ARG A 65 -19.97 -11.56 10.08
CA ARG A 65 -19.36 -10.23 10.00
C ARG A 65 -19.90 -9.32 11.11
N ASP A 66 -18.98 -8.65 11.79
CA ASP A 66 -19.34 -7.59 12.72
C ASP A 66 -20.04 -6.43 12.02
N GLU A 67 -20.82 -5.69 12.76
CA GLU A 67 -21.40 -4.43 12.26
C GLU A 67 -20.30 -3.46 11.80
N THR A 68 -20.63 -2.71 10.74
CA THR A 68 -19.73 -1.65 10.26
C THR A 68 -19.47 -0.64 11.38
N PRO A 69 -18.20 -0.39 11.75
CA PRO A 69 -17.86 0.61 12.75
C PRO A 69 -18.51 1.96 12.48
N GLU A 70 -18.95 2.64 13.52
CA GLU A 70 -19.66 3.93 13.41
C GLU A 70 -18.81 4.98 12.69
N ALA A 71 -17.50 5.01 12.95
CA ALA A 71 -16.58 5.91 12.26
C ALA A 71 -16.55 5.71 10.74
N ILE A 72 -16.79 4.49 10.26
CA ILE A 72 -16.90 4.22 8.81
C ILE A 72 -18.27 4.68 8.29
N LYS A 73 -19.36 4.42 9.03
CA LYS A 73 -20.69 4.88 8.64
C LYS A 73 -20.73 6.40 8.49
N LEU A 74 -20.13 7.12 9.44
CA LEU A 74 -20.00 8.58 9.42
C LEU A 74 -19.05 9.11 8.34
N ALA A 75 -18.07 8.33 7.94
CA ALA A 75 -17.11 8.72 6.89
C ALA A 75 -17.70 8.66 5.47
N ILE A 76 -18.69 7.77 5.22
CA ILE A 76 -19.26 7.56 3.88
C ILE A 76 -19.77 8.85 3.24
N PRO A 77 -20.60 9.68 3.90
CA PRO A 77 -21.08 10.93 3.31
C PRO A 77 -19.95 11.89 2.92
N TYR A 78 -18.92 12.02 3.76
CA TYR A 78 -17.77 12.85 3.45
C TYR A 78 -16.98 12.34 2.24
N ILE A 79 -16.78 11.02 2.14
CA ILE A 79 -16.13 10.42 0.99
C ILE A 79 -16.94 10.66 -0.28
N GLN A 80 -18.27 10.52 -0.22
CA GLN A 80 -19.14 10.80 -1.35
C GLN A 80 -19.09 12.27 -1.77
N ASN A 81 -19.05 13.21 -0.82
CA ASN A 81 -18.90 14.62 -1.10
C ASN A 81 -17.55 14.95 -1.76
N ILE A 82 -16.46 14.30 -1.30
CA ILE A 82 -15.14 14.45 -1.91
C ILE A 82 -15.16 13.94 -3.36
N LEU A 83 -15.71 12.74 -3.61
CA LEU A 83 -15.83 12.18 -4.96
C LEU A 83 -16.69 13.06 -5.87
N SER A 84 -17.80 13.59 -5.36
CA SER A 84 -18.65 14.53 -6.09
C SER A 84 -17.89 15.82 -6.46
N ALA A 85 -17.14 16.39 -5.51
CA ALA A 85 -16.30 17.56 -5.76
C ALA A 85 -15.14 17.28 -6.74
N MET A 86 -14.74 16.02 -6.85
CA MET A 86 -13.74 15.55 -7.83
C MET A 86 -14.36 15.16 -9.17
N HIS A 87 -15.67 15.25 -9.35
CA HIS A 87 -16.42 14.79 -10.49
C HIS A 87 -16.22 13.29 -10.80
N ILE A 88 -15.93 12.48 -9.76
CA ILE A 88 -15.77 11.04 -9.88
C ILE A 88 -17.12 10.37 -9.63
N PRO A 89 -17.66 9.61 -10.59
CA PRO A 89 -18.94 8.96 -10.46
C PRO A 89 -18.93 7.88 -9.38
N ILE A 90 -20.03 7.84 -8.63
CA ILE A 90 -20.29 6.87 -7.57
C ILE A 90 -21.33 5.91 -8.09
N ILE A 91 -20.98 4.63 -8.15
CA ILE A 91 -21.88 3.58 -8.63
C ILE A 91 -22.34 2.74 -7.45
N ILE A 92 -23.66 2.69 -7.29
CA ILE A 92 -24.33 1.91 -6.24
C ILE A 92 -25.48 1.17 -6.89
N LYS A 93 -25.64 -0.11 -6.57
CA LYS A 93 -26.80 -0.88 -7.01
C LYS A 93 -27.36 -1.68 -5.83
N GLU A 94 -28.59 -1.45 -5.48
CA GLU A 94 -29.27 -2.16 -4.39
C GLU A 94 -29.42 -3.65 -4.72
N GLY A 95 -29.17 -4.51 -3.75
CA GLY A 95 -29.19 -5.96 -3.91
C GLY A 95 -27.95 -6.60 -4.49
N TYR A 96 -26.92 -5.79 -4.85
CA TYR A 96 -25.63 -6.24 -5.37
C TYR A 96 -24.49 -5.68 -4.54
N GLU A 97 -23.41 -6.42 -4.47
CA GLU A 97 -22.18 -5.99 -3.82
C GLU A 97 -21.32 -5.13 -4.77
N ALA A 98 -20.43 -4.32 -4.20
CA ALA A 98 -19.50 -3.52 -5.01
C ALA A 98 -18.65 -4.40 -5.94
N ASP A 99 -18.31 -5.60 -5.52
CA ASP A 99 -17.51 -6.57 -6.30
C ASP A 99 -18.24 -6.99 -7.58
N ASP A 100 -19.56 -7.21 -7.50
CA ASP A 100 -20.40 -7.55 -8.65
C ASP A 100 -20.52 -6.38 -9.64
N ILE A 101 -20.67 -5.17 -9.08
CA ILE A 101 -20.72 -3.94 -9.87
C ILE A 101 -19.40 -3.72 -10.62
N ILE A 102 -18.27 -3.81 -9.90
CA ILE A 102 -16.92 -3.66 -10.47
C ILE A 102 -16.68 -4.73 -11.55
N GLY A 103 -17.00 -6.00 -11.25
CA GLY A 103 -16.84 -7.09 -12.20
C GLY A 103 -17.64 -6.90 -13.48
N THR A 104 -18.91 -6.49 -13.33
CA THR A 104 -19.78 -6.22 -14.47
C THR A 104 -19.25 -5.06 -15.33
N LEU A 105 -18.87 -3.94 -14.70
CA LEU A 105 -18.33 -2.78 -15.39
C LEU A 105 -17.00 -3.09 -16.06
N ALA A 106 -16.10 -3.81 -15.38
CA ALA A 106 -14.82 -4.22 -15.94
C ALA A 106 -15.01 -5.07 -17.20
N LYS A 107 -15.93 -6.03 -17.16
CA LYS A 107 -16.22 -6.87 -18.35
C LYS A 107 -16.91 -6.12 -19.50
N LYS A 108 -17.70 -5.10 -19.20
CA LYS A 108 -18.29 -4.23 -20.21
C LYS A 108 -17.22 -3.34 -20.86
N ALA A 109 -16.39 -2.70 -20.03
CA ALA A 109 -15.29 -1.86 -20.51
C ALA A 109 -14.25 -2.66 -21.32
N GLU A 110 -13.94 -3.90 -20.92
CA GLU A 110 -13.04 -4.79 -21.69
C GLU A 110 -13.53 -5.02 -23.11
N LYS A 111 -14.85 -5.22 -23.29
CA LYS A 111 -15.45 -5.42 -24.63
C LYS A 111 -15.35 -4.17 -25.51
N GLU A 112 -15.24 -2.99 -24.92
CA GLU A 112 -15.04 -1.72 -25.62
C GLU A 112 -13.54 -1.38 -25.82
N GLY A 113 -12.64 -2.30 -25.44
CA GLY A 113 -11.20 -2.17 -25.68
C GLY A 113 -10.43 -1.39 -24.60
N PHE A 114 -11.02 -1.14 -23.44
CA PHE A 114 -10.34 -0.48 -22.33
C PHE A 114 -9.35 -1.41 -21.65
N LYS A 115 -8.29 -0.83 -21.08
CA LYS A 115 -7.42 -1.46 -20.10
C LYS A 115 -7.92 -1.09 -18.70
N ILE A 116 -8.25 -2.09 -17.90
CA ILE A 116 -8.93 -1.91 -16.64
C ILE A 116 -8.04 -2.28 -15.46
N TYR A 117 -7.99 -1.41 -14.46
CA TYR A 117 -7.39 -1.67 -13.17
C TYR A 117 -8.46 -1.70 -12.09
N MET A 118 -8.74 -2.88 -11.54
CA MET A 118 -9.61 -3.05 -10.37
C MET A 118 -8.78 -2.74 -9.13
N VAL A 119 -9.00 -1.57 -8.51
CA VAL A 119 -8.24 -1.11 -7.36
C VAL A 119 -8.77 -1.75 -6.08
N THR A 120 -8.26 -2.91 -5.76
CA THR A 120 -8.69 -3.71 -4.61
C THR A 120 -7.56 -4.58 -4.05
N PRO A 121 -7.48 -4.80 -2.72
CA PRO A 121 -6.61 -5.82 -2.14
C PRO A 121 -7.22 -7.22 -2.19
N ASP A 122 -8.50 -7.37 -2.60
CA ASP A 122 -9.23 -8.61 -2.54
C ASP A 122 -8.73 -9.60 -3.61
N LYS A 123 -8.44 -10.81 -3.14
CA LYS A 123 -7.96 -11.91 -3.99
C LYS A 123 -9.06 -12.49 -4.90
N ASP A 124 -10.33 -12.29 -4.53
CA ASP A 124 -11.45 -12.91 -5.23
C ASP A 124 -11.65 -12.32 -6.63
N PHE A 125 -11.21 -11.07 -6.82
CA PHE A 125 -11.13 -10.44 -8.14
C PHE A 125 -10.17 -11.14 -9.11
N ALA A 126 -9.29 -12.03 -8.63
CA ALA A 126 -8.40 -12.80 -9.51
C ALA A 126 -9.14 -13.64 -10.55
N GLN A 127 -10.40 -14.03 -10.27
CA GLN A 127 -11.28 -14.74 -11.22
C GLN A 127 -11.63 -13.91 -12.47
N LEU A 128 -11.49 -12.58 -12.42
CA LEU A 128 -11.86 -11.65 -13.48
C LEU A 128 -10.68 -11.24 -14.37
N VAL A 129 -9.46 -11.50 -13.91
CA VAL A 129 -8.23 -11.10 -14.60
C VAL A 129 -8.15 -11.68 -16.00
N SER A 130 -7.77 -10.85 -16.95
CA SER A 130 -7.65 -11.18 -18.39
C SER A 130 -6.49 -10.40 -19.02
N GLU A 131 -6.39 -10.38 -20.34
CA GLU A 131 -5.37 -9.60 -21.05
C GLU A 131 -5.49 -8.09 -20.78
N ASN A 132 -6.71 -7.59 -20.57
CA ASN A 132 -7.00 -6.17 -20.37
C ASN A 132 -7.53 -5.84 -18.96
N ILE A 133 -7.77 -6.80 -18.10
CA ILE A 133 -8.25 -6.60 -16.72
C ILE A 133 -7.19 -7.03 -15.73
N PHE A 134 -6.78 -6.10 -14.86
CA PHE A 134 -5.75 -6.30 -13.85
C PHE A 134 -6.27 -5.97 -12.45
N ILE A 135 -5.74 -6.64 -11.42
CA ILE A 135 -5.90 -6.20 -10.04
C ILE A 135 -4.78 -5.22 -9.72
N TYR A 136 -5.16 -4.05 -9.25
CA TYR A 136 -4.23 -3.06 -8.72
C TYR A 136 -4.32 -3.06 -7.19
N ARG A 137 -3.26 -3.48 -6.55
CA ARG A 137 -3.16 -3.53 -5.09
C ARG A 137 -2.34 -2.35 -4.58
N PRO A 138 -2.98 -1.35 -3.96
CA PRO A 138 -2.29 -0.17 -3.47
C PRO A 138 -1.15 -0.51 -2.49
N ALA A 139 -0.09 0.27 -2.51
CA ALA A 139 1.05 0.15 -1.61
C ALA A 139 0.63 0.07 -0.14
N ARG A 140 1.35 -0.74 0.65
CA ARG A 140 1.10 -0.91 2.08
C ARG A 140 2.43 -0.88 2.85
N MET A 141 2.54 -0.04 3.89
CA MET A 141 3.65 -0.02 4.87
C MET A 141 5.05 -0.09 4.24
N GLY A 142 5.30 0.67 3.16
CA GLY A 142 6.60 0.68 2.49
C GLY A 142 6.77 -0.35 1.36
N ASN A 143 5.85 -1.30 1.19
CA ASN A 143 5.81 -2.14 0.01
C ASN A 143 5.33 -1.32 -1.19
N GLY A 144 5.84 -1.64 -2.38
CA GLY A 144 5.36 -1.03 -3.63
C GLY A 144 3.92 -1.40 -3.97
N VAL A 145 3.43 -0.82 -5.06
CA VAL A 145 2.18 -1.25 -5.69
C VAL A 145 2.39 -2.62 -6.32
N GLU A 146 1.44 -3.52 -6.16
CA GLU A 146 1.40 -4.80 -6.86
C GLU A 146 0.31 -4.76 -7.93
N ILE A 147 0.64 -5.15 -9.15
CA ILE A 147 -0.32 -5.35 -10.23
C ILE A 147 -0.36 -6.85 -10.55
N TRP A 148 -1.56 -7.43 -10.50
CA TRP A 148 -1.74 -8.83 -10.85
C TRP A 148 -2.42 -8.95 -12.20
N GLY A 149 -1.68 -9.47 -13.18
CA GLY A 149 -2.19 -9.95 -14.45
C GLY A 149 -2.34 -11.48 -14.42
N ILE A 150 -2.47 -12.07 -15.60
CA ILE A 150 -2.67 -13.53 -15.75
C ILE A 150 -1.53 -14.33 -15.12
N SER A 151 -0.28 -13.92 -15.33
CA SER A 151 0.91 -14.60 -14.80
C SER A 151 0.93 -14.66 -13.28
N GLU A 152 0.65 -13.53 -12.61
CA GLU A 152 0.63 -13.43 -11.17
C GLU A 152 -0.50 -14.27 -10.56
N VAL A 153 -1.67 -14.29 -11.21
CA VAL A 153 -2.81 -15.14 -10.80
C VAL A 153 -2.46 -16.61 -10.96
N GLN A 154 -1.89 -17.01 -12.09
CA GLN A 154 -1.47 -18.39 -12.34
C GLN A 154 -0.45 -18.86 -11.29
N GLU A 155 0.55 -18.05 -10.98
CA GLU A 155 1.56 -18.37 -9.98
C GLU A 155 0.97 -18.48 -8.57
N LYS A 156 0.16 -17.50 -8.15
CA LYS A 156 -0.39 -17.44 -6.78
C LYS A 156 -1.40 -18.54 -6.49
N PHE A 157 -2.28 -18.84 -7.44
CA PHE A 157 -3.35 -19.81 -7.26
C PHE A 157 -3.04 -21.18 -7.85
N GLN A 158 -1.94 -21.32 -8.59
CA GLN A 158 -1.54 -22.54 -9.31
C GLN A 158 -2.63 -23.01 -10.30
N VAL A 159 -3.25 -22.07 -10.97
CA VAL A 159 -4.29 -22.29 -11.99
C VAL A 159 -3.73 -22.14 -13.39
N LYS A 160 -4.36 -22.76 -14.37
CA LYS A 160 -4.01 -22.58 -15.80
C LYS A 160 -4.68 -21.36 -16.42
N ASN A 161 -5.85 -21.01 -15.90
CA ASN A 161 -6.65 -19.86 -16.34
C ASN A 161 -7.22 -19.15 -15.11
N PRO A 162 -7.23 -17.82 -15.07
CA PRO A 162 -7.81 -17.03 -13.97
C PRO A 162 -9.25 -17.42 -13.60
N THR A 163 -10.09 -17.82 -14.56
CA THR A 163 -11.47 -18.27 -14.28
C THR A 163 -11.54 -19.46 -13.33
N GLN A 164 -10.49 -20.31 -13.26
CA GLN A 164 -10.43 -21.44 -12.31
C GLN A 164 -10.28 -21.00 -10.85
N VAL A 165 -10.03 -19.70 -10.59
CA VAL A 165 -10.01 -19.15 -9.23
C VAL A 165 -11.39 -19.29 -8.57
N ILE A 166 -12.49 -19.26 -9.35
CA ILE A 166 -13.85 -19.51 -8.83
C ILE A 166 -13.91 -20.91 -8.21
N ASP A 167 -13.42 -21.93 -8.93
CA ASP A 167 -13.39 -23.32 -8.47
C ASP A 167 -12.49 -23.48 -7.25
N TYR A 168 -11.31 -22.84 -7.28
CA TYR A 168 -10.39 -22.85 -6.14
C TYR A 168 -11.03 -22.27 -4.88
N LEU A 169 -11.69 -21.10 -4.99
CA LEU A 169 -12.38 -20.45 -3.88
C LEU A 169 -13.56 -21.31 -3.39
N GLY A 170 -14.35 -21.85 -4.29
CA GLY A 170 -15.46 -22.75 -3.96
C GLY A 170 -15.01 -24.02 -3.24
N MET A 171 -13.86 -24.60 -3.61
CA MET A 171 -13.30 -25.78 -2.93
C MET A 171 -12.75 -25.42 -1.55
N MET A 172 -12.02 -24.31 -1.44
CA MET A 172 -11.37 -23.90 -0.21
C MET A 172 -12.37 -23.30 0.80
N GLY A 173 -13.40 -22.63 0.32
CA GLY A 173 -14.27 -21.78 1.12
C GLY A 173 -13.61 -20.45 1.51
N ASP A 174 -14.38 -19.59 2.16
CA ASP A 174 -13.88 -18.35 2.74
C ASP A 174 -14.54 -18.10 4.11
N SER A 175 -13.73 -18.14 5.16
CA SER A 175 -14.20 -17.92 6.53
C SER A 175 -14.62 -16.47 6.80
N VAL A 176 -14.13 -15.50 6.03
CA VAL A 176 -14.49 -14.08 6.18
C VAL A 176 -15.91 -13.85 5.67
N ASP A 177 -16.28 -14.52 4.58
CA ASP A 177 -17.59 -14.44 3.94
C ASP A 177 -18.53 -15.56 4.38
N ASN A 178 -18.06 -16.40 5.29
CA ASN A 178 -18.78 -17.59 5.77
C ASN A 178 -19.16 -18.55 4.64
N ILE A 179 -18.27 -18.70 3.63
CA ILE A 179 -18.42 -19.66 2.55
C ILE A 179 -17.80 -20.99 3.01
N PRO A 180 -18.59 -22.06 3.10
CA PRO A 180 -18.15 -23.29 3.79
C PRO A 180 -17.05 -24.06 3.06
N GLY A 181 -17.03 -24.08 1.73
CA GLY A 181 -16.12 -24.89 0.94
C GLY A 181 -16.36 -26.40 1.07
N LEU A 182 -15.38 -27.20 0.63
CA LEU A 182 -15.38 -28.64 0.82
C LEU A 182 -14.68 -29.01 2.14
N PRO A 183 -15.31 -29.76 3.05
CA PRO A 183 -14.75 -30.08 4.36
C PRO A 183 -13.40 -30.83 4.28
N GLY A 184 -12.35 -30.20 4.84
CA GLY A 184 -10.99 -30.74 4.83
C GLY A 184 -10.15 -30.33 3.61
N VAL A 185 -10.68 -29.44 2.77
CA VAL A 185 -9.98 -28.83 1.64
C VAL A 185 -9.54 -27.43 2.01
N GLY A 186 -8.26 -27.23 2.25
CA GLY A 186 -7.64 -25.92 2.42
C GLY A 186 -6.80 -25.54 1.21
N ASP A 187 -6.09 -24.42 1.28
CA ASP A 187 -5.30 -23.83 0.19
C ASP A 187 -4.48 -24.85 -0.62
N LYS A 188 -3.63 -25.64 0.05
CA LYS A 188 -2.76 -26.62 -0.63
C LYS A 188 -3.55 -27.73 -1.35
N THR A 189 -4.65 -28.15 -0.74
CA THR A 189 -5.48 -29.24 -1.31
C THR A 189 -6.31 -28.71 -2.47
N ALA A 190 -6.86 -27.51 -2.36
CA ALA A 190 -7.60 -26.86 -3.44
C ALA A 190 -6.70 -26.64 -4.67
N LYS A 191 -5.48 -26.13 -4.50
CA LYS A 191 -4.49 -25.97 -5.58
C LYS A 191 -4.18 -27.31 -6.26
N LYS A 192 -3.96 -28.36 -5.46
CA LYS A 192 -3.74 -29.71 -6.01
C LYS A 192 -4.93 -30.19 -6.83
N PHE A 193 -6.14 -30.00 -6.33
CA PHE A 193 -7.36 -30.44 -7.04
C PHE A 193 -7.58 -29.66 -8.32
N ILE A 194 -7.33 -28.35 -8.31
CA ILE A 194 -7.41 -27.54 -9.55
C ILE A 194 -6.38 -28.00 -10.58
N ALA A 195 -5.14 -28.28 -10.15
CA ALA A 195 -4.11 -28.79 -11.06
C ALA A 195 -4.46 -30.15 -11.67
N GLU A 196 -5.09 -31.05 -10.88
CA GLU A 196 -5.42 -32.41 -11.27
C GLU A 196 -6.74 -32.49 -12.04
N TYR A 197 -7.81 -31.85 -11.54
CA TYR A 197 -9.17 -31.97 -12.08
C TYR A 197 -9.62 -30.75 -12.89
N GLY A 198 -9.01 -29.60 -12.70
CA GLY A 198 -9.32 -28.37 -13.44
C GLY A 198 -10.56 -27.62 -12.96
N SER A 199 -11.59 -28.30 -12.45
CA SER A 199 -12.82 -27.68 -11.94
C SER A 199 -13.42 -28.47 -10.78
N MET A 200 -14.35 -27.85 -10.06
CA MET A 200 -15.16 -28.46 -9.00
C MET A 200 -15.97 -29.62 -9.54
N GLU A 201 -16.64 -29.47 -10.67
CA GLU A 201 -17.49 -30.46 -11.29
C GLU A 201 -16.68 -31.71 -11.66
N ASN A 202 -15.50 -31.53 -12.26
CA ASN A 202 -14.61 -32.63 -12.59
C ASN A 202 -14.09 -33.37 -11.35
N LEU A 203 -13.76 -32.65 -10.29
CA LEU A 203 -13.38 -33.23 -9.00
C LEU A 203 -14.54 -34.10 -8.47
N LEU A 204 -15.76 -33.56 -8.43
CA LEU A 204 -16.94 -34.24 -7.90
C LEU A 204 -17.38 -35.44 -8.75
N ALA A 205 -17.14 -35.41 -10.05
CA ALA A 205 -17.36 -36.54 -10.96
C ALA A 205 -16.33 -37.68 -10.79
N ASN A 206 -15.12 -37.35 -10.32
CA ASN A 206 -14.00 -38.29 -10.23
C ASN A 206 -13.60 -38.61 -8.78
N THR A 207 -14.53 -38.55 -7.84
CA THR A 207 -14.26 -38.82 -6.40
C THR A 207 -13.76 -40.25 -6.16
N SER A 208 -14.01 -41.20 -7.08
CA SER A 208 -13.46 -42.57 -7.04
C SER A 208 -11.92 -42.62 -6.97
N ASN A 209 -11.25 -41.60 -7.51
CA ASN A 209 -9.78 -41.46 -7.49
C ASN A 209 -9.24 -41.02 -6.13
N LEU A 210 -10.10 -40.46 -5.29
CA LEU A 210 -9.76 -40.04 -3.94
C LEU A 210 -9.71 -41.22 -2.97
N LYS A 211 -8.96 -41.06 -1.87
CA LYS A 211 -8.79 -42.13 -0.87
C LYS A 211 -9.10 -41.65 0.54
N GLY A 212 -9.52 -42.56 1.39
CA GLY A 212 -9.69 -42.37 2.83
C GLY A 212 -10.77 -41.34 3.20
N LYS A 213 -10.65 -40.77 4.41
CA LYS A 213 -11.65 -39.86 4.99
C LYS A 213 -11.94 -38.61 4.15
N LEU A 214 -10.99 -38.18 3.31
CA LEU A 214 -11.19 -37.01 2.45
C LEU A 214 -12.20 -37.31 1.35
N LYS A 215 -12.13 -38.51 0.76
CA LYS A 215 -13.12 -39.00 -0.22
C LYS A 215 -14.53 -38.96 0.38
N GLU A 216 -14.70 -39.60 1.55
CA GLU A 216 -15.99 -39.66 2.24
C GLU A 216 -16.59 -38.29 2.51
N LYS A 217 -15.73 -37.37 2.99
CA LYS A 217 -16.14 -35.96 3.26
C LYS A 217 -16.61 -35.24 2.01
N ILE A 218 -15.86 -35.39 0.89
CA ILE A 218 -16.21 -34.73 -0.37
C ILE A 218 -17.50 -35.30 -0.95
N GLU A 219 -17.63 -36.61 -0.93
CA GLU A 219 -18.82 -37.30 -1.43
C GLU A 219 -20.08 -36.95 -0.65
N ALA A 220 -19.97 -36.79 0.68
CA ALA A 220 -21.06 -36.38 1.55
C ALA A 220 -21.43 -34.88 1.42
N ASN A 221 -20.56 -34.06 0.85
CA ASN A 221 -20.74 -32.57 0.80
C ASN A 221 -20.66 -32.03 -0.63
N LYS A 222 -21.05 -32.77 -1.64
CA LYS A 222 -21.02 -32.35 -3.05
C LYS A 222 -21.84 -31.09 -3.29
N GLU A 223 -23.07 -31.06 -2.77
CA GLU A 223 -23.97 -29.93 -2.92
C GLU A 223 -23.39 -28.66 -2.25
N MET A 224 -22.76 -28.82 -1.08
CA MET A 224 -22.10 -27.73 -0.39
C MET A 224 -20.91 -27.18 -1.18
N GLY A 225 -20.16 -28.01 -1.88
CA GLY A 225 -19.09 -27.60 -2.79
C GLY A 225 -19.63 -26.75 -3.94
N ILE A 226 -20.71 -27.20 -4.59
CA ILE A 226 -21.35 -26.43 -5.68
C ILE A 226 -21.90 -25.11 -5.17
N LEU A 227 -22.61 -25.12 -4.03
CA LEU A 227 -23.10 -23.89 -3.39
C LEU A 227 -21.95 -22.91 -3.09
N SER A 228 -20.86 -23.39 -2.53
CA SER A 228 -19.69 -22.56 -2.21
C SER A 228 -19.06 -21.93 -3.45
N LYS A 229 -19.03 -22.66 -4.57
CA LYS A 229 -18.57 -22.13 -5.85
C LYS A 229 -19.48 -20.99 -6.36
N GLU A 230 -20.80 -21.17 -6.29
CA GLU A 230 -21.74 -20.12 -6.70
C GLU A 230 -21.68 -18.89 -5.78
N LEU A 231 -21.48 -19.08 -4.47
CA LEU A 231 -21.30 -17.96 -3.52
C LEU A 231 -20.01 -17.17 -3.77
N ALA A 232 -18.92 -17.86 -4.17
CA ALA A 232 -17.62 -17.24 -4.46
C ALA A 232 -17.57 -16.52 -5.82
N LYS A 233 -18.54 -16.77 -6.68
CA LYS A 233 -18.58 -16.21 -8.04
C LYS A 233 -19.02 -14.76 -8.01
N ILE A 234 -18.23 -13.87 -8.63
CA ILE A 234 -18.61 -12.49 -8.87
C ILE A 234 -19.61 -12.44 -10.02
N LEU A 235 -20.75 -11.79 -9.79
CA LEU A 235 -21.80 -11.63 -10.79
C LEU A 235 -21.38 -10.60 -11.85
N LEU A 236 -21.68 -10.90 -13.12
CA LEU A 236 -21.24 -10.08 -14.26
C LEU A 236 -22.42 -9.52 -15.07
N ASP A 237 -23.62 -9.66 -14.54
CA ASP A 237 -24.91 -9.27 -15.16
C ASP A 237 -25.68 -8.26 -14.33
N VAL A 238 -25.00 -7.52 -13.44
CA VAL A 238 -25.60 -6.44 -12.67
C VAL A 238 -26.23 -5.42 -13.64
N PRO A 239 -27.46 -4.98 -13.38
CA PRO A 239 -28.15 -4.01 -14.26
C PRO A 239 -27.61 -2.58 -14.03
N VAL A 240 -26.34 -2.39 -14.40
CA VAL A 240 -25.62 -1.11 -14.46
C VAL A 240 -25.16 -0.88 -15.89
N GLU A 241 -25.26 0.34 -16.35
CA GLU A 241 -24.75 0.71 -17.68
C GLU A 241 -23.28 1.12 -17.60
N PHE A 242 -22.52 0.80 -18.64
CA PHE A 242 -21.19 1.34 -18.86
C PHE A 242 -21.28 2.45 -19.90
N ASN A 243 -20.97 3.67 -19.49
CA ASN A 243 -20.87 4.82 -20.37
C ASN A 243 -19.52 5.48 -20.12
N ALA A 244 -18.57 5.25 -21.01
CA ALA A 244 -17.20 5.75 -20.85
C ALA A 244 -17.16 7.27 -20.60
N LYS A 245 -18.02 8.03 -21.28
CA LYS A 245 -18.06 9.50 -21.15
C LYS A 245 -18.42 9.96 -19.73
N GLU A 246 -19.25 9.20 -19.01
CA GLU A 246 -19.60 9.51 -17.62
C GLU A 246 -18.46 9.19 -16.63
N PHE A 247 -17.52 8.33 -17.04
CA PHE A 247 -16.39 7.90 -16.22
C PHE A 247 -15.10 8.66 -16.55
N GLU A 248 -15.12 9.56 -17.54
CA GLU A 248 -13.97 10.39 -17.88
C GLU A 248 -13.54 11.23 -16.67
N LEU A 249 -12.25 11.19 -16.35
CA LEU A 249 -11.72 11.91 -15.21
C LEU A 249 -11.57 13.39 -15.55
N ASP A 250 -12.48 14.21 -15.04
CA ASP A 250 -12.50 15.67 -15.25
C ASP A 250 -11.74 16.42 -14.14
N LYS A 251 -11.53 17.72 -14.37
CA LYS A 251 -10.90 18.59 -13.37
C LYS A 251 -11.83 18.75 -12.16
N PRO A 252 -11.31 18.58 -10.94
CA PRO A 252 -12.10 18.73 -9.72
C PRO A 252 -12.55 20.18 -9.50
N ASP A 253 -13.68 20.37 -8.80
CA ASP A 253 -14.03 21.64 -8.20
C ASP A 253 -13.12 21.94 -7.00
N MET A 254 -12.02 22.66 -7.28
CA MET A 254 -11.01 23.00 -6.30
C MET A 254 -11.55 23.78 -5.11
N ASN A 255 -12.62 24.57 -5.27
CA ASN A 255 -13.21 25.34 -4.19
C ASN A 255 -13.98 24.42 -3.23
N GLN A 256 -14.77 23.51 -3.76
CA GLN A 256 -15.50 22.54 -2.96
C GLN A 256 -14.55 21.57 -2.24
N VAL A 257 -13.55 21.05 -2.92
CA VAL A 257 -12.52 20.20 -2.30
C VAL A 257 -11.83 20.94 -1.14
N LYS A 258 -11.47 22.21 -1.34
CA LYS A 258 -10.83 23.04 -0.31
C LYS A 258 -11.74 23.19 0.91
N ILE A 259 -13.02 23.50 0.73
CA ILE A 259 -14.00 23.64 1.83
C ILE A 259 -14.09 22.35 2.64
N ILE A 260 -14.23 21.20 1.96
CA ILE A 260 -14.34 19.89 2.63
C ILE A 260 -13.04 19.55 3.38
N PHE A 261 -11.88 19.80 2.77
CA PHE A 261 -10.58 19.47 3.39
C PHE A 261 -10.25 20.41 4.55
N GLU A 262 -10.67 21.68 4.51
CA GLU A 262 -10.55 22.61 5.63
C GLU A 262 -11.46 22.19 6.80
N GLU A 263 -12.69 21.79 6.54
CA GLU A 263 -13.60 21.24 7.56
C GLU A 263 -13.04 20.01 8.26
N LEU A 264 -12.39 19.11 7.49
CA LEU A 264 -11.76 17.89 7.99
C LEU A 264 -10.35 18.12 8.58
N GLU A 265 -9.82 19.34 8.50
CA GLU A 265 -8.46 19.72 8.91
C GLU A 265 -7.35 19.02 8.11
N PHE A 266 -7.60 18.69 6.85
CA PHE A 266 -6.69 17.99 5.95
C PHE A 266 -5.69 18.90 5.24
N ARG A 267 -5.01 19.80 5.96
CA ARG A 267 -4.13 20.82 5.39
C ARG A 267 -3.03 20.26 4.47
N ARG A 268 -2.33 19.19 4.90
CA ARG A 268 -1.28 18.55 4.08
C ARG A 268 -1.84 17.85 2.86
N MET A 269 -3.00 17.23 3.00
CA MET A 269 -3.68 16.56 1.90
C MET A 269 -4.13 17.57 0.85
N LEU A 270 -4.64 18.73 1.26
CA LEU A 270 -5.00 19.81 0.34
C LEU A 270 -3.79 20.26 -0.49
N GLN A 271 -2.62 20.46 0.13
CA GLN A 271 -1.39 20.79 -0.59
C GLN A 271 -0.98 19.72 -1.59
N SER A 272 -1.09 18.44 -1.21
CA SER A 272 -0.79 17.32 -2.10
C SER A 272 -1.80 17.23 -3.25
N PHE A 273 -3.07 17.50 -2.98
CA PHE A 273 -4.14 17.53 -3.96
C PHE A 273 -3.94 18.65 -4.98
N GLU A 274 -3.63 19.86 -4.50
CA GLU A 274 -3.31 21.01 -5.36
C GLU A 274 -2.14 20.72 -6.31
N LYS A 275 -1.12 19.99 -5.85
CA LYS A 275 0.01 19.57 -6.68
C LYS A 275 -0.39 18.61 -7.80
N VAL A 276 -1.34 17.75 -7.56
CA VAL A 276 -1.81 16.76 -8.57
C VAL A 276 -2.72 17.41 -9.60
N PHE A 277 -3.65 18.27 -9.17
CA PHE A 277 -4.71 18.77 -10.03
C PHE A 277 -4.54 20.23 -10.50
N ASN A 278 -3.65 21.01 -9.89
CA ASN A 278 -3.42 22.40 -10.27
C ASN A 278 -1.95 22.84 -10.11
N PRO A 279 -1.04 22.23 -10.86
CA PRO A 279 0.39 22.55 -10.80
C PRO A 279 0.70 24.02 -11.10
N ALA A 280 -0.07 24.69 -11.98
CA ALA A 280 0.14 26.07 -12.37
C ALA A 280 -0.07 27.12 -11.24
N LEU A 281 -0.82 26.77 -10.17
CA LEU A 281 -0.97 27.65 -9.01
C LEU A 281 0.26 27.67 -8.11
N ILE A 282 1.09 26.65 -8.17
CA ILE A 282 2.30 26.52 -7.35
C ILE A 282 3.38 27.42 -7.91
N GLU A 283 3.57 27.46 -9.23
CA GLU A 283 4.51 28.36 -9.91
C GLU A 283 4.21 29.83 -9.61
N LYS A 284 2.93 30.24 -9.55
CA LYS A 284 2.54 31.61 -9.18
C LYS A 284 2.74 31.94 -7.71
N LYS A 285 2.64 30.97 -6.80
CA LYS A 285 2.91 31.18 -5.36
C LYS A 285 4.41 31.27 -5.08
N GLU A 286 5.22 30.50 -5.79
CA GLU A 286 6.69 30.53 -5.66
C GLU A 286 7.28 31.83 -6.25
N SER A 287 6.81 32.27 -7.42
CA SER A 287 7.23 33.55 -8.02
C SER A 287 6.84 34.79 -7.18
N ASN A 288 5.73 34.74 -6.45
CA ASN A 288 5.34 35.83 -5.52
C ASN A 288 6.06 35.79 -4.16
N LEU A 289 6.68 34.66 -3.79
CA LEU A 289 7.50 34.55 -2.59
C LEU A 289 8.94 35.05 -2.82
N GLU A 290 9.48 34.90 -4.02
CA GLU A 290 10.81 35.44 -4.37
C GLU A 290 10.86 36.97 -4.39
N VAL A 291 9.76 37.66 -4.72
CA VAL A 291 9.68 39.12 -4.74
C VAL A 291 9.56 39.72 -3.33
N LYS A 292 9.21 38.96 -2.30
CA LYS A 292 9.05 39.45 -0.91
C LYS A 292 10.26 39.23 0.01
N ASN A 293 11.28 38.51 -0.43
CA ASN A 293 12.43 38.16 0.42
C ASN A 293 13.61 39.09 0.36
N GLN A 294 13.45 40.33 -0.10
CA GLN A 294 14.55 41.31 -0.12
C GLN A 294 14.57 42.30 1.04
N THR A 295 13.73 42.20 2.05
CA THR A 295 13.88 43.05 3.27
C THR A 295 13.32 42.33 4.50
N SER A 296 14.18 41.65 5.27
CA SER A 296 14.27 41.74 6.73
C SER A 296 15.18 40.62 7.29
N LYS A 297 16.31 41.05 7.80
CA LYS A 297 17.14 40.25 8.71
C LYS A 297 16.47 40.34 10.07
N GLU A 298 15.98 39.19 10.60
CA GLU A 298 15.89 38.91 12.03
C GLU A 298 15.37 37.47 12.23
N GLY A 299 15.97 36.79 13.16
CA GLY A 299 15.91 35.43 13.64
C GLY A 299 14.69 34.55 13.30
N HIS A 300 14.90 33.53 12.54
CA HIS A 300 13.91 32.43 12.35
C HIS A 300 14.36 31.18 13.06
N GLN A 301 13.52 30.77 13.99
CA GLN A 301 13.50 29.43 14.60
C GLN A 301 13.38 28.39 13.49
N PHE A 302 14.34 27.46 13.40
CA PHE A 302 14.35 26.39 12.43
C PHE A 302 13.14 25.45 12.64
N ASP A 303 12.20 25.49 11.71
CA ASP A 303 11.15 24.49 11.59
C ASP A 303 11.72 23.25 10.90
N LEU A 304 11.89 22.16 11.66
CA LEU A 304 12.51 20.91 11.25
C LEU A 304 11.79 20.20 10.09
N PHE A 305 10.64 20.72 9.65
CA PHE A 305 9.80 20.12 8.59
C PHE A 305 9.70 20.98 7.31
N ASN A 306 10.41 22.07 7.24
CA ASN A 306 10.44 22.92 6.06
C ASN A 306 11.82 22.85 5.41
N ILE A 307 12.06 21.81 4.61
CA ILE A 307 13.24 21.73 3.74
C ILE A 307 12.90 22.49 2.45
N PRO A 308 13.50 23.68 2.21
CA PRO A 308 13.42 24.31 0.89
C PRO A 308 14.43 23.60 -0.02
N GLY A 309 13.95 22.82 -0.93
CA GLY A 309 14.82 22.10 -1.87
C GLY A 309 14.09 21.08 -2.70
N GLY A 310 13.06 21.50 -3.40
CA GLY A 310 12.40 20.70 -4.42
C GLY A 310 11.93 21.63 -5.53
N GLY A 311 12.87 22.18 -6.28
CA GLY A 311 12.56 22.88 -7.51
C GLY A 311 11.93 21.90 -8.48
N SER A 312 10.69 22.18 -8.86
CA SER A 312 10.01 21.51 -9.95
C SER A 312 10.29 22.25 -11.24
N THR A 313 10.86 21.61 -12.19
CA THR A 313 10.65 21.93 -13.60
C THR A 313 10.19 20.69 -14.28
N ASP A 314 8.95 20.73 -14.74
CA ASP A 314 8.41 19.77 -15.68
C ASP A 314 9.19 19.85 -16.98
N SER A 315 10.03 18.91 -17.15
CA SER A 315 10.25 18.19 -18.40
C SER A 315 10.05 16.73 -18.02
N PHE A 316 9.66 15.90 -18.95
CA PHE A 316 9.68 14.43 -18.80
C PHE A 316 11.07 13.97 -18.35
N LEU A 317 11.41 14.30 -17.10
CA LEU A 317 12.65 13.90 -16.50
C LEU A 317 12.43 12.48 -16.01
N GLU A 318 13.16 11.57 -16.61
CA GLU A 318 13.44 10.26 -16.04
C GLU A 318 13.58 10.42 -14.53
N LYS A 319 12.76 9.70 -13.76
CA LYS A 319 12.87 9.70 -12.29
C LYS A 319 14.32 9.45 -11.95
N ASN A 320 14.90 10.33 -11.14
CA ASN A 320 16.26 10.14 -10.65
C ASN A 320 16.40 8.75 -10.07
N ASN A 321 17.27 7.95 -10.64
CA ASN A 321 17.61 6.61 -10.21
C ASN A 321 19.13 6.46 -10.20
N LEU A 322 19.63 5.31 -9.76
CA LEU A 322 21.07 5.06 -9.68
C LEU A 322 21.79 5.20 -11.03
N SER A 323 21.09 5.02 -12.15
CA SER A 323 21.70 5.08 -13.48
C SER A 323 21.78 6.51 -14.03
N ASN A 324 20.88 7.41 -13.64
CA ASN A 324 20.78 8.77 -14.20
C ASN A 324 21.15 9.89 -13.22
N THR A 325 21.46 9.55 -11.95
CA THR A 325 21.88 10.53 -10.94
C THR A 325 23.37 10.40 -10.66
N PRO A 326 24.17 11.47 -10.78
CA PRO A 326 25.57 11.43 -10.37
C PRO A 326 25.68 11.00 -8.91
N HIS A 327 26.34 9.88 -8.67
CA HIS A 327 26.52 9.36 -7.32
C HIS A 327 27.91 8.74 -7.15
N PHE A 328 28.35 8.70 -5.89
CA PHE A 328 29.58 8.05 -5.47
C PHE A 328 29.29 7.23 -4.21
N TYR A 329 29.36 5.92 -4.33
CA TYR A 329 29.21 4.98 -3.22
C TYR A 329 30.50 4.22 -3.01
N GLN A 330 30.98 4.22 -1.78
CA GLN A 330 32.23 3.57 -1.40
C GLN A 330 31.96 2.50 -0.34
N LEU A 331 32.39 1.28 -0.63
CA LEU A 331 32.53 0.23 0.36
C LEU A 331 33.79 0.46 1.17
N VAL A 332 33.72 0.28 2.48
CA VAL A 332 34.85 0.38 3.41
C VAL A 332 34.92 -0.95 4.17
N ASP A 333 35.96 -1.73 3.88
CA ASP A 333 36.17 -3.11 4.37
C ASP A 333 37.58 -3.38 4.90
N ASP A 334 38.48 -2.39 4.80
CA ASP A 334 39.86 -2.49 5.27
C ASP A 334 40.15 -1.47 6.40
N SER A 335 41.18 -1.77 7.20
CA SER A 335 41.55 -0.97 8.39
C SER A 335 41.90 0.48 8.04
N ASN A 336 42.63 0.72 6.93
CA ASN A 336 43.03 2.06 6.54
C ASN A 336 41.81 2.88 6.07
N GLY A 337 40.88 2.25 5.34
CA GLY A 337 39.62 2.83 4.93
C GLY A 337 38.74 3.22 6.11
N ILE A 338 38.71 2.38 7.16
CA ILE A 338 37.97 2.66 8.40
C ILE A 338 38.55 3.89 9.10
N ASP A 339 39.86 3.96 9.29
CA ASP A 339 40.50 5.08 9.96
C ASP A 339 40.30 6.40 9.18
N LEU A 340 40.41 6.35 7.85
CA LEU A 340 40.13 7.49 6.98
C LEU A 340 38.63 7.90 7.00
N LEU A 341 37.69 6.94 7.07
CA LEU A 341 36.26 7.23 7.19
C LEU A 341 36.00 7.94 8.52
N ILE A 342 36.56 7.48 9.63
CA ILE A 342 36.39 8.09 10.96
C ILE A 342 36.95 9.52 10.98
N GLU A 343 38.14 9.74 10.41
CA GLU A 343 38.69 11.08 10.26
C GLU A 343 37.76 12.02 9.48
N LYS A 344 37.20 11.53 8.37
CA LYS A 344 36.22 12.31 7.57
C LYS A 344 34.94 12.60 8.33
N LEU A 345 34.41 11.63 9.09
CA LEU A 345 33.21 11.81 9.91
C LEU A 345 33.42 12.88 10.99
N LEU A 346 34.57 12.88 11.64
CA LEU A 346 34.89 13.85 12.71
C LEU A 346 35.03 15.29 12.21
N ASN A 347 35.25 15.49 10.92
CA ASN A 347 35.33 16.80 10.27
C ASN A 347 34.01 17.31 9.72
N GLN A 348 32.87 16.60 9.97
CA GLN A 348 31.56 17.04 9.49
C GLN A 348 30.78 17.78 10.57
N SER A 349 29.89 18.68 10.16
CA SER A 349 28.92 19.33 11.06
C SER A 349 27.66 18.51 11.25
N ALA A 350 27.27 17.71 10.24
CA ALA A 350 26.09 16.85 10.27
C ALA A 350 26.35 15.58 9.43
N VAL A 351 25.94 14.43 9.94
CA VAL A 351 26.07 13.13 9.25
C VAL A 351 24.80 12.33 9.40
N SER A 352 24.27 11.87 8.27
CA SER A 352 23.22 10.86 8.23
C SER A 352 23.83 9.48 8.36
N PHE A 353 23.22 8.61 9.18
CA PHE A 353 23.67 7.22 9.32
C PHE A 353 22.50 6.24 9.47
N ASP A 354 22.76 4.99 9.13
CA ASP A 354 21.84 3.88 9.26
C ASP A 354 22.57 2.61 9.66
N ILE A 355 22.09 1.90 10.69
CA ILE A 355 22.71 0.68 11.21
C ILE A 355 21.94 -0.53 10.72
N GLN A 356 22.63 -1.44 10.04
CA GLN A 356 22.07 -2.70 9.58
C GLN A 356 22.37 -3.83 10.58
N THR A 357 21.38 -4.66 10.82
CA THR A 357 21.41 -5.75 11.79
C THR A 357 20.78 -7.02 11.22
N ILE A 358 21.18 -8.19 11.76
CA ILE A 358 20.67 -9.49 11.31
C ILE A 358 19.16 -9.62 11.61
N ASN A 359 18.68 -9.06 12.72
CA ASN A 359 17.28 -9.10 13.14
C ASN A 359 16.86 -7.80 13.82
N ASN A 360 15.57 -7.67 14.15
CA ASN A 360 14.99 -6.46 14.74
C ASN A 360 14.98 -6.44 16.29
N ASP A 361 15.62 -7.41 16.95
CA ASP A 361 15.74 -7.41 18.42
C ASP A 361 17.00 -6.64 18.84
N ALA A 362 16.82 -5.42 19.34
CA ALA A 362 17.92 -4.52 19.69
C ALA A 362 18.88 -5.06 20.78
N LEU A 363 18.47 -6.06 21.55
CA LEU A 363 19.28 -6.64 22.63
C LEU A 363 20.00 -7.93 22.23
N ASN A 364 19.49 -8.62 21.18
CA ASN A 364 20.00 -9.91 20.71
C ASN A 364 20.29 -9.89 19.21
N THR A 365 20.89 -8.81 18.72
CA THR A 365 21.25 -8.68 17.31
C THR A 365 22.75 -8.49 17.11
N THR A 366 23.20 -8.74 15.89
CA THR A 366 24.55 -8.43 15.46
C THR A 366 24.49 -7.35 14.37
N ILE A 367 25.32 -6.33 14.50
CA ILE A 367 25.48 -5.29 13.50
C ILE A 367 26.25 -5.87 12.33
N THR A 368 25.71 -5.75 11.11
CA THR A 368 26.34 -6.23 9.86
C THR A 368 27.01 -5.12 9.07
N GLY A 369 26.62 -3.87 9.30
CA GLY A 369 27.21 -2.72 8.66
C GLY A 369 26.59 -1.41 9.09
N ILE A 370 27.23 -0.31 8.75
CA ILE A 370 26.72 1.05 8.95
C ILE A 370 26.94 1.86 7.68
N SER A 371 25.89 2.49 7.19
CA SER A 371 25.99 3.48 6.12
C SER A 371 26.12 4.89 6.68
N PHE A 372 26.90 5.74 5.99
CA PHE A 372 27.09 7.14 6.33
C PHE A 372 26.95 8.02 5.09
N ALA A 373 26.34 9.19 5.27
CA ALA A 373 26.27 10.23 4.23
C ALA A 373 26.30 11.63 4.86
N TRP A 374 27.00 12.57 4.23
CA TRP A 374 27.06 13.97 4.65
C TRP A 374 26.99 14.95 3.48
N SER A 375 26.77 14.44 2.28
CA SER A 375 26.47 15.26 1.10
C SER A 375 25.61 14.48 0.11
N PRO A 376 24.73 15.17 -0.65
CA PRO A 376 23.88 14.54 -1.64
C PRO A 376 24.68 13.72 -2.66
N GLY A 377 24.18 12.54 -3.01
CA GLY A 377 24.80 11.66 -4.00
C GLY A 377 26.08 10.96 -3.53
N LYS A 378 26.53 11.13 -2.28
CA LYS A 378 27.72 10.46 -1.74
C LYS A 378 27.34 9.62 -0.53
N GLY A 379 27.70 8.34 -0.56
CA GLY A 379 27.45 7.40 0.53
C GLY A 379 28.67 6.49 0.77
N TYR A 380 28.84 6.14 2.02
CA TYR A 380 29.90 5.23 2.48
C TYR A 380 29.25 4.10 3.25
N TYR A 381 29.58 2.87 2.91
CA TYR A 381 29.09 1.70 3.61
C TYR A 381 30.23 0.96 4.27
N LEU A 382 30.25 0.95 5.59
CA LEU A 382 31.19 0.20 6.41
C LEU A 382 30.58 -1.18 6.66
N ILE A 383 31.19 -2.21 6.10
CA ILE A 383 30.82 -3.60 6.37
C ILE A 383 31.58 -4.11 7.59
N PHE A 384 30.90 -4.86 8.44
CA PHE A 384 31.51 -5.49 9.60
C PHE A 384 31.92 -6.94 9.28
N PRO A 385 33.09 -7.39 9.77
CA PRO A 385 33.50 -8.79 9.66
C PRO A 385 32.60 -9.70 10.49
N GLU A 386 32.62 -10.99 10.21
CA GLU A 386 31.85 -11.98 10.98
C GLU A 386 32.42 -12.19 12.40
N ASP A 387 33.67 -11.87 12.63
CA ASP A 387 34.33 -12.00 13.93
C ASP A 387 33.92 -10.88 14.89
N LYS A 388 33.31 -11.27 15.99
CA LYS A 388 32.75 -10.36 17.00
C LYS A 388 33.78 -9.45 17.66
N GLU A 389 35.01 -9.89 17.87
CA GLU A 389 36.07 -9.07 18.48
C GLU A 389 36.43 -7.90 17.57
N ASN A 390 36.62 -8.15 16.30
CA ASN A 390 36.88 -7.13 15.29
C ASN A 390 35.72 -6.15 15.13
N VAL A 391 34.45 -6.62 15.22
CA VAL A 391 33.27 -5.74 15.22
C VAL A 391 33.31 -4.76 16.40
N ILE A 392 33.63 -5.25 17.59
CA ILE A 392 33.70 -4.40 18.79
C ILE A 392 34.80 -3.35 18.64
N ASP A 393 35.97 -3.72 18.14
CA ASP A 393 37.09 -2.80 17.94
C ASP A 393 36.74 -1.67 16.97
N ILE A 394 36.07 -1.98 15.87
CA ILE A 394 35.60 -0.98 14.88
C ILE A 394 34.56 -0.06 15.53
N LEU A 395 33.61 -0.60 16.29
CA LEU A 395 32.59 0.19 16.99
C LEU A 395 33.19 1.09 18.06
N MET A 396 34.23 0.63 18.76
CA MET A 396 34.95 1.45 19.73
C MET A 396 35.72 2.61 19.06
N LYS A 397 36.25 2.43 17.86
CA LYS A 397 36.80 3.54 17.07
C LYS A 397 35.70 4.52 16.66
N LEU A 398 34.53 4.05 16.20
CA LEU A 398 33.37 4.88 15.87
C LEU A 398 32.74 5.60 17.04
N LYS A 399 33.01 5.18 18.28
CA LYS A 399 32.56 5.86 19.50
C LYS A 399 32.95 7.34 19.51
N LEU A 400 34.13 7.70 18.97
CA LEU A 400 34.57 9.09 18.81
C LEU A 400 33.58 9.93 17.99
N PHE A 401 32.99 9.36 16.97
CA PHE A 401 31.96 10.01 16.15
C PHE A 401 30.62 10.07 16.89
N PHE A 402 30.13 8.93 17.39
CA PHE A 402 28.80 8.86 18.03
C PHE A 402 28.72 9.74 19.28
N GLU A 403 29.77 9.84 20.07
CA GLU A 403 29.80 10.65 21.31
C GLU A 403 30.23 12.10 21.11
N ASN A 404 30.58 12.53 19.89
CA ASN A 404 30.93 13.92 19.61
C ASN A 404 29.68 14.82 19.69
N THR A 405 29.72 15.79 20.61
CA THR A 405 28.61 16.73 20.83
C THR A 405 28.47 17.80 19.77
N ASN A 406 29.50 18.03 18.95
CA ASN A 406 29.52 19.10 17.94
C ASN A 406 29.02 18.63 16.58
N ILE A 407 28.80 17.32 16.38
CA ILE A 407 28.33 16.75 15.11
C ILE A 407 26.85 16.38 15.29
N GLN A 408 26.01 16.89 14.40
CA GLN A 408 24.59 16.45 14.33
C GLN A 408 24.52 15.05 13.74
N LYS A 409 23.78 14.14 14.41
CA LYS A 409 23.50 12.79 13.95
C LYS A 409 22.08 12.71 13.40
N ILE A 410 21.96 12.40 12.14
CA ILE A 410 20.68 12.29 11.45
C ILE A 410 20.44 10.81 11.16
N GLY A 411 19.28 10.28 11.54
CA GLY A 411 18.96 8.87 11.27
C GLY A 411 17.47 8.58 11.36
N HIS A 412 17.06 7.49 10.76
CA HIS A 412 15.72 6.96 10.91
C HIS A 412 15.71 5.88 12.00
N ASN A 413 14.66 5.84 12.85
CA ASN A 413 14.55 4.89 13.97
C ASN A 413 15.69 4.98 15.00
N LEU A 414 16.17 6.18 15.33
CA LEU A 414 17.26 6.43 16.27
C LEU A 414 17.08 5.75 17.61
N LYS A 415 15.86 5.59 18.11
CA LYS A 415 15.57 4.85 19.35
C LYS A 415 16.07 3.41 19.34
N TYR A 416 16.03 2.75 18.18
CA TYR A 416 16.57 1.40 17.98
C TYR A 416 18.10 1.42 18.04
N TYR A 417 18.73 2.38 17.37
CA TYR A 417 20.19 2.52 17.35
C TYR A 417 20.78 2.89 18.71
N ILE A 418 20.09 3.76 19.46
CA ILE A 418 20.46 4.10 20.84
C ILE A 418 20.50 2.86 21.74
N LYS A 419 19.55 1.94 21.58
CA LYS A 419 19.52 0.70 22.34
C LYS A 419 20.67 -0.25 21.96
N ILE A 420 20.93 -0.45 20.66
CA ILE A 420 22.00 -1.34 20.18
C ILE A 420 23.36 -0.81 20.61
N LEU A 421 23.66 0.47 20.35
CA LEU A 421 24.92 1.09 20.74
C LEU A 421 25.08 1.19 22.25
N GLY A 422 23.98 1.45 22.98
CA GLY A 422 23.95 1.48 24.44
C GLY A 422 24.32 0.15 25.07
N ALA A 423 23.94 -0.98 24.48
CA ALA A 423 24.36 -2.32 24.92
C ALA A 423 25.90 -2.53 24.81
N LEU A 424 26.55 -1.74 23.96
CA LEU A 424 28.02 -1.73 23.76
C LEU A 424 28.71 -0.56 24.48
N ASN A 425 28.01 0.12 25.40
CA ASN A 425 28.51 1.31 26.12
C ASN A 425 28.92 2.47 25.19
N ILE A 426 28.21 2.63 24.05
CA ILE A 426 28.36 3.76 23.13
C ILE A 426 27.10 4.60 23.21
N SER A 427 27.25 5.89 23.55
CA SER A 427 26.14 6.84 23.61
C SER A 427 26.09 7.70 22.35
N ILE A 428 24.90 7.95 21.83
CA ILE A 428 24.72 8.96 20.77
C ILE A 428 24.56 10.31 21.44
N LYS A 429 25.50 11.22 21.22
CA LYS A 429 25.54 12.57 21.80
C LYS A 429 25.48 13.63 20.71
N GLY A 430 25.12 14.87 21.09
CA GLY A 430 24.99 16.02 20.19
C GLY A 430 23.56 16.17 19.66
N PRO A 431 23.32 17.11 18.72
CA PRO A 431 22.02 17.29 18.10
C PRO A 431 21.59 16.02 17.34
N LEU A 432 20.32 15.64 17.48
CA LEU A 432 19.70 14.48 16.85
C LEU A 432 18.62 14.92 15.88
#